data_1646e558908639e27641c84b9b1e6297
#
_entry.id   1646e558908639e27641c84b9b1e6297
#
_cell.length_a   1.000
_cell.length_b   1.000
_cell.length_c   1.000
_cell.angle_alpha   90.00
_cell.angle_beta   90.00
_cell.angle_gamma   90.00
#
_symmetry.space_group_name_H-M   'P 1'
#
loop_
_entity.id
_entity.type
_entity.pdbx_description
1 polymer ?
#
loop_
_entity_poly.entity_id
_entity_poly.type
_entity_poly.pdbx_seq_one_letter_code
_entity_poly.pdbx_strand_id
1 'polypeptide(L)'
;MATPQPYTDRIVARLSEAKPQLQRAFGQHPSIPHCYLDDLLDERAARSIYRAFPPKEQMFPLKTLQRQHKYVLMQMDQVDPILAEIIYAFQDPRVVALVGEITGLAQLRPDPELYAGGISLMEQGGFLHPHLDNSHDRRRQLYRCLNLLYYVTPDWQTGYGGNLELWDQGLQYPCRTIESRFNRLVMMMTHQSSWHSVSRVCHPGRRCCVSNYYFSAQPPRAKPYTHITSFRGRPEEPWRDVILRADTWVRRLAPGSLKNILRQPQHYDQDSNKQ
;
A
#
# COMPACT_ATOMS: atom_id res chain seq x y z
N MET A 1 -21.04 23.51 -7.45
CA MET A 1 -19.83 23.76 -6.66
C MET A 1 -19.60 22.55 -5.78
N ALA A 2 -18.50 21.84 -5.95
CA ALA A 2 -18.18 20.69 -5.09
C ALA A 2 -17.94 21.18 -3.65
N THR A 3 -18.54 20.52 -2.68
CA THR A 3 -18.34 20.80 -1.26
C THR A 3 -16.84 20.70 -0.96
N PRO A 4 -16.22 21.66 -0.25
CA PRO A 4 -14.81 21.56 0.11
C PRO A 4 -14.59 20.26 0.87
N GLN A 5 -13.71 19.38 0.36
CA GLN A 5 -13.31 18.16 1.08
C GLN A 5 -12.19 18.56 2.05
N PRO A 6 -12.44 18.63 3.36
CA PRO A 6 -11.50 19.21 4.32
C PRO A 6 -10.15 18.48 4.36
N TYR A 7 -10.13 17.18 4.06
CA TYR A 7 -8.90 16.41 4.00
C TYR A 7 -8.06 16.72 2.76
N THR A 8 -8.69 16.87 1.61
CA THR A 8 -7.99 17.19 0.35
C THR A 8 -7.23 18.51 0.47
N ASP A 9 -7.86 19.56 0.95
CA ASP A 9 -7.22 20.88 1.05
C ASP A 9 -6.04 20.87 2.01
N ARG A 10 -6.14 20.13 3.12
CA ARG A 10 -5.03 19.94 4.06
C ARG A 10 -3.88 19.14 3.46
N ILE A 11 -4.17 18.04 2.76
CA ILE A 11 -3.17 17.23 2.07
C ILE A 11 -2.45 18.07 1.01
N VAL A 12 -3.20 18.83 0.20
CA VAL A 12 -2.62 19.74 -0.80
C VAL A 12 -1.69 20.76 -0.16
N ALA A 13 -2.13 21.42 0.91
CA ALA A 13 -1.32 22.43 1.61
C ALA A 13 -0.01 21.81 2.15
N ARG A 14 -0.10 20.67 2.85
CA ARG A 14 1.07 20.02 3.45
C ARG A 14 2.03 19.46 2.40
N LEU A 15 1.54 18.83 1.35
CA LEU A 15 2.37 18.35 0.25
C LEU A 15 3.04 19.49 -0.50
N SER A 16 2.33 20.61 -0.72
CA SER A 16 2.90 21.81 -1.39
C SER A 16 4.04 22.42 -0.57
N GLU A 17 3.85 22.57 0.73
CA GLU A 17 4.86 23.07 1.66
C GLU A 17 6.11 22.19 1.67
N ALA A 18 5.93 20.86 1.77
CA ALA A 18 7.01 19.90 1.88
C ALA A 18 7.60 19.47 0.51
N LYS A 19 7.03 19.92 -0.62
CA LYS A 19 7.39 19.45 -1.97
C LYS A 19 8.91 19.45 -2.24
N PRO A 20 9.68 20.52 -2.00
CA PRO A 20 11.13 20.51 -2.31
C PRO A 20 11.91 19.47 -1.50
N GLN A 21 11.51 19.25 -0.24
CA GLN A 21 12.11 18.24 0.63
C GLN A 21 11.77 16.83 0.15
N LEU A 22 10.50 16.58 -0.17
CA LEU A 22 10.01 15.28 -0.63
C LEU A 22 10.63 14.88 -1.98
N GLN A 23 10.77 15.82 -2.93
CA GLN A 23 11.45 15.59 -4.20
C GLN A 23 12.90 15.13 -4.00
N ARG A 24 13.64 15.82 -3.13
CA ARG A 24 15.03 15.43 -2.80
C ARG A 24 15.07 14.03 -2.17
N ALA A 25 14.23 13.79 -1.16
CA ALA A 25 14.19 12.50 -0.45
C ALA A 25 13.83 11.34 -1.40
N PHE A 26 12.85 11.54 -2.28
CA PHE A 26 12.42 10.53 -3.25
C PHE A 26 13.55 10.13 -4.21
N GLY A 27 14.36 11.08 -4.65
CA GLY A 27 15.50 10.86 -5.54
C GLY A 27 16.74 10.24 -4.87
N GLN A 28 16.85 10.28 -3.54
CA GLN A 28 18.04 9.79 -2.82
C GLN A 28 18.20 8.25 -2.84
N HIS A 29 17.14 7.51 -3.15
CA HIS A 29 17.10 6.05 -3.08
C HIS A 29 16.78 5.44 -4.45
N PRO A 30 17.75 5.37 -5.38
CA PRO A 30 17.48 5.01 -6.78
C PRO A 30 17.00 3.57 -6.97
N SER A 31 17.31 2.66 -6.05
CA SER A 31 16.85 1.26 -6.11
C SER A 31 15.35 1.15 -5.88
N ILE A 32 14.84 1.73 -4.79
CA ILE A 32 13.42 1.84 -4.47
C ILE A 32 13.14 3.28 -4.06
N PRO A 33 12.82 4.18 -5.01
CA PRO A 33 12.51 5.57 -4.70
C PRO A 33 11.34 5.66 -3.73
N HIS A 34 11.56 6.41 -2.65
CA HIS A 34 10.54 6.62 -1.63
C HIS A 34 10.81 7.90 -0.84
N CYS A 35 9.77 8.43 -0.25
CA CYS A 35 9.84 9.51 0.73
C CYS A 35 8.68 9.38 1.71
N TYR A 36 8.75 10.11 2.80
CA TYR A 36 7.64 10.20 3.75
C TYR A 36 7.48 11.61 4.29
N LEU A 37 6.27 11.91 4.72
CA LEU A 37 5.87 13.16 5.35
C LEU A 37 5.19 12.85 6.67
N ASP A 38 5.73 13.38 7.76
CA ASP A 38 5.11 13.33 9.08
C ASP A 38 4.11 14.48 9.25
N ASP A 39 3.17 14.28 10.15
CA ASP A 39 2.15 15.27 10.50
C ASP A 39 1.37 15.77 9.25
N LEU A 40 0.89 14.80 8.45
CA LEU A 40 0.14 15.08 7.22
C LEU A 40 -1.13 15.88 7.48
N LEU A 41 -1.86 15.53 8.53
CA LEU A 41 -3.08 16.18 8.98
C LEU A 41 -2.88 16.77 10.38
N ASP A 42 -3.80 17.59 10.85
CA ASP A 42 -3.83 17.90 12.28
C ASP A 42 -4.12 16.64 13.11
N GLU A 43 -3.59 16.62 14.33
CA GLU A 43 -3.64 15.45 15.20
C GLU A 43 -5.09 14.99 15.47
N ARG A 44 -6.02 15.93 15.63
CA ARG A 44 -7.44 15.63 15.89
C ARG A 44 -8.04 14.89 14.70
N ALA A 45 -7.79 15.34 13.48
CA ALA A 45 -8.26 14.69 12.26
C ALA A 45 -7.67 13.28 12.11
N ALA A 46 -6.35 13.12 12.28
CA ALA A 46 -5.70 11.82 12.21
C ALA A 46 -6.24 10.83 13.27
N ARG A 47 -6.46 11.29 14.51
CA ARG A 47 -7.07 10.47 15.57
C ARG A 47 -8.53 10.10 15.27
N SER A 48 -9.30 10.98 14.61
CA SER A 48 -10.67 10.67 14.21
C SER A 48 -10.69 9.56 13.14
N ILE A 49 -9.78 9.61 12.17
CA ILE A 49 -9.63 8.55 11.17
C ILE A 49 -9.28 7.21 11.85
N TYR A 50 -8.36 7.19 12.81
CA TYR A 50 -8.03 5.96 13.55
C TYR A 50 -9.22 5.38 14.33
N ARG A 51 -10.03 6.24 14.97
CA ARG A 51 -11.21 5.80 15.75
C ARG A 51 -12.29 5.20 14.85
N ALA A 52 -12.40 5.65 13.62
CA ALA A 52 -13.34 5.18 12.63
C ALA A 52 -13.01 3.79 12.05
N PHE A 53 -11.78 3.29 12.26
CA PHE A 53 -11.42 1.96 11.77
C PHE A 53 -12.31 0.88 12.38
N PRO A 54 -12.95 0.04 11.54
CA PRO A 54 -13.80 -1.03 12.02
C PRO A 54 -13.00 -2.06 12.81
N PRO A 55 -13.65 -2.86 13.64
CA PRO A 55 -13.05 -4.05 14.24
C PRO A 55 -12.72 -5.07 13.13
N LYS A 56 -11.73 -5.94 13.39
CA LYS A 56 -11.25 -6.92 12.39
C LYS A 56 -12.33 -7.87 11.88
N GLU A 57 -13.35 -8.12 12.68
CA GLU A 57 -14.47 -8.99 12.37
C GLU A 57 -15.33 -8.47 11.21
N GLN A 58 -15.27 -7.16 10.95
CA GLN A 58 -15.92 -6.48 9.82
C GLN A 58 -14.99 -6.33 8.61
N MET A 59 -13.76 -6.81 8.71
CA MET A 59 -12.77 -6.70 7.64
C MET A 59 -12.48 -8.08 7.04
N PHE A 60 -12.06 -8.09 5.77
CA PHE A 60 -11.69 -9.32 5.08
C PHE A 60 -10.31 -9.83 5.54
N PRO A 61 -10.21 -11.06 6.10
CA PRO A 61 -8.95 -11.61 6.55
C PRO A 61 -8.10 -12.09 5.36
N LEU A 62 -6.91 -11.53 5.20
CA LEU A 62 -5.87 -12.05 4.32
C LEU A 62 -4.86 -12.83 5.15
N LYS A 63 -5.17 -14.11 5.39
CA LYS A 63 -4.37 -15.00 6.21
C LYS A 63 -3.86 -16.17 5.38
N THR A 64 -2.57 -16.20 5.15
CA THR A 64 -1.86 -17.35 4.61
C THR A 64 -0.62 -17.57 5.46
N LEU A 65 -0.42 -18.80 5.91
CA LEU A 65 0.72 -19.16 6.78
C LEU A 65 2.07 -18.71 6.23
N GLN A 66 2.19 -18.67 4.90
CA GLN A 66 3.46 -18.42 4.22
C GLN A 66 3.64 -17.00 3.70
N ARG A 67 2.56 -16.24 3.44
CA ARG A 67 2.66 -14.96 2.73
C ARG A 67 2.35 -13.75 3.60
N GLN A 68 1.21 -13.79 4.30
CA GLN A 68 0.69 -12.62 5.01
C GLN A 68 -0.35 -12.98 6.07
N HIS A 69 -0.45 -12.10 7.05
CA HIS A 69 -1.52 -12.09 8.03
C HIS A 69 -1.93 -10.64 8.30
N LYS A 70 -3.00 -10.20 7.67
CA LYS A 70 -3.60 -8.86 7.83
C LYS A 70 -5.10 -8.90 7.54
N TYR A 71 -5.78 -7.83 7.87
CA TYR A 71 -7.18 -7.58 7.52
C TYR A 71 -7.26 -6.40 6.58
N VAL A 72 -8.16 -6.45 5.60
CA VAL A 72 -8.36 -5.38 4.61
C VAL A 72 -9.83 -5.12 4.38
N LEU A 73 -10.17 -3.89 3.98
CA LEU A 73 -11.50 -3.55 3.53
C LEU A 73 -11.40 -2.47 2.43
N MET A 74 -12.16 -2.67 1.37
CA MET A 74 -12.17 -1.82 0.17
C MET A 74 -13.55 -1.20 -0.09
N GLN A 75 -14.61 -1.76 0.50
CA GLN A 75 -15.99 -1.24 0.37
C GLN A 75 -16.19 -0.07 1.35
N MET A 76 -15.90 1.12 0.85
CA MET A 76 -15.95 2.33 1.69
C MET A 76 -17.38 2.81 1.99
N ASP A 77 -18.38 2.30 1.32
CA ASP A 77 -19.81 2.49 1.59
C ASP A 77 -20.33 1.70 2.82
N GLN A 78 -19.54 0.75 3.30
CA GLN A 78 -19.89 -0.12 4.44
C GLN A 78 -19.23 0.29 5.77
N VAL A 79 -18.49 1.41 5.77
CA VAL A 79 -17.75 1.89 6.94
C VAL A 79 -18.08 3.34 7.25
N ASP A 80 -17.53 3.84 8.34
CA ASP A 80 -17.65 5.26 8.70
C ASP A 80 -17.24 6.15 7.51
N PRO A 81 -18.07 7.11 7.10
CA PRO A 81 -17.82 8.00 5.95
C PRO A 81 -16.45 8.68 5.97
N ILE A 82 -15.89 8.95 7.15
CA ILE A 82 -14.56 9.56 7.29
C ILE A 82 -13.46 8.75 6.60
N LEU A 83 -13.61 7.41 6.53
CA LEU A 83 -12.66 6.52 5.87
C LEU A 83 -12.75 6.63 4.34
N ALA A 84 -13.97 6.79 3.82
CA ALA A 84 -14.18 7.11 2.41
C ALA A 84 -13.60 8.48 2.06
N GLU A 85 -13.88 9.49 2.89
CA GLU A 85 -13.38 10.85 2.69
C GLU A 85 -11.86 10.90 2.61
N ILE A 86 -11.13 10.28 3.53
CA ILE A 86 -9.67 10.29 3.52
C ILE A 86 -9.10 9.49 2.34
N ILE A 87 -9.67 8.33 1.99
CA ILE A 87 -9.21 7.52 0.85
C ILE A 87 -9.38 8.32 -0.45
N TYR A 88 -10.55 8.89 -0.69
CA TYR A 88 -10.82 9.62 -1.92
C TYR A 88 -10.17 11.01 -1.95
N ALA A 89 -9.80 11.59 -0.79
CA ALA A 89 -8.98 12.78 -0.75
C ALA A 89 -7.60 12.58 -1.42
N PHE A 90 -6.99 11.40 -1.27
CA PHE A 90 -5.76 11.06 -2.00
C PHE A 90 -5.98 10.90 -3.51
N GLN A 91 -7.22 10.70 -3.96
CA GLN A 91 -7.56 10.55 -5.38
C GLN A 91 -7.97 11.85 -6.06
N ASP A 92 -8.05 12.96 -5.30
CA ASP A 92 -8.33 14.29 -5.85
C ASP A 92 -7.25 14.67 -6.89
N PRO A 93 -7.64 15.19 -8.06
CA PRO A 93 -6.69 15.57 -9.12
C PRO A 93 -5.56 16.48 -8.65
N ARG A 94 -5.79 17.37 -7.68
CA ARG A 94 -4.78 18.27 -7.13
C ARG A 94 -3.71 17.51 -6.34
N VAL A 95 -4.12 16.51 -5.56
CA VAL A 95 -3.21 15.64 -4.81
C VAL A 95 -2.42 14.75 -5.77
N VAL A 96 -3.09 14.14 -6.76
CA VAL A 96 -2.45 13.31 -7.79
C VAL A 96 -1.40 14.11 -8.57
N ALA A 97 -1.73 15.35 -8.96
CA ALA A 97 -0.78 16.23 -9.66
C ALA A 97 0.46 16.55 -8.80
N LEU A 98 0.25 16.95 -7.52
CA LEU A 98 1.36 17.22 -6.60
C LEU A 98 2.25 15.99 -6.35
N VAL A 99 1.64 14.82 -6.20
CA VAL A 99 2.40 13.57 -6.06
C VAL A 99 3.19 13.28 -7.34
N GLY A 100 2.64 13.53 -8.52
CA GLY A 100 3.35 13.45 -9.78
C GLY A 100 4.58 14.38 -9.83
N GLU A 101 4.42 15.64 -9.41
CA GLU A 101 5.52 16.60 -9.32
C GLU A 101 6.59 16.18 -8.29
N ILE A 102 6.18 15.66 -7.13
CA ILE A 102 7.10 15.19 -6.09
C ILE A 102 7.93 14.00 -6.57
N THR A 103 7.29 13.04 -7.22
CA THR A 103 7.91 11.76 -7.60
C THR A 103 8.56 11.77 -8.97
N GLY A 104 8.26 12.77 -9.82
CA GLY A 104 8.66 12.81 -11.22
C GLY A 104 7.96 11.79 -12.11
N LEU A 105 6.92 11.10 -11.60
CA LEU A 105 6.13 10.13 -12.34
C LEU A 105 5.07 10.84 -13.19
N ALA A 106 5.08 10.54 -14.49
CA ALA A 106 4.16 11.19 -15.43
C ALA A 106 2.80 10.49 -15.50
N GLN A 107 1.76 11.28 -15.78
CA GLN A 107 0.40 10.79 -16.09
C GLN A 107 -0.18 9.83 -15.04
N LEU A 108 0.07 10.12 -13.77
CA LEU A 108 -0.47 9.33 -12.68
C LEU A 108 -2.00 9.36 -12.68
N ARG A 109 -2.59 8.21 -12.43
CA ARG A 109 -4.04 7.98 -12.29
C ARG A 109 -4.29 7.26 -10.97
N PRO A 110 -5.27 7.72 -10.17
CA PRO A 110 -5.67 7.01 -8.95
C PRO A 110 -6.41 5.72 -9.28
N ASP A 111 -6.70 4.94 -8.24
CA ASP A 111 -7.47 3.68 -8.30
C ASP A 111 -8.88 3.90 -7.72
N PRO A 112 -9.86 4.36 -8.51
CA PRO A 112 -11.21 4.64 -8.00
C PRO A 112 -11.96 3.38 -7.56
N GLU A 113 -11.58 2.21 -8.10
CA GLU A 113 -12.18 0.93 -7.75
C GLU A 113 -11.52 0.31 -6.51
N LEU A 114 -10.50 0.93 -5.94
CA LEU A 114 -9.69 0.42 -4.84
C LEU A 114 -9.22 -1.03 -5.07
N TYR A 115 -8.86 -1.35 -6.33
CA TYR A 115 -8.40 -2.69 -6.74
C TYR A 115 -7.29 -3.24 -5.84
N ALA A 116 -6.46 -2.38 -5.33
CA ALA A 116 -5.40 -2.72 -4.41
C ALA A 116 -5.38 -1.82 -3.16
N GLY A 117 -6.12 -0.70 -3.20
CA GLY A 117 -6.25 0.29 -2.13
C GLY A 117 -7.24 -0.12 -1.05
N GLY A 118 -7.59 0.83 -0.19
CA GLY A 118 -8.52 0.66 0.91
C GLY A 118 -7.87 0.83 2.27
N ILE A 119 -8.48 0.29 3.30
CA ILE A 119 -7.94 0.28 4.65
C ILE A 119 -7.37 -1.09 5.02
N SER A 120 -6.33 -1.11 5.83
CA SER A 120 -5.74 -2.33 6.34
C SER A 120 -5.43 -2.25 7.83
N LEU A 121 -5.60 -3.38 8.51
CA LEU A 121 -5.36 -3.54 9.93
C LEU A 121 -4.47 -4.78 10.16
N MET A 122 -3.47 -4.61 11.02
CA MET A 122 -2.66 -5.70 11.53
C MET A 122 -2.69 -5.68 13.06
N GLU A 123 -2.90 -6.85 13.67
CA GLU A 123 -2.78 -7.07 15.10
C GLU A 123 -1.52 -7.86 15.42
N GLN A 124 -1.29 -8.17 16.69
CA GLN A 124 -0.17 -9.00 17.12
C GLN A 124 -0.08 -10.30 16.31
N GLY A 125 1.11 -10.59 15.85
CA GLY A 125 1.39 -11.71 14.93
C GLY A 125 1.15 -11.39 13.46
N GLY A 126 0.57 -10.24 13.11
CA GLY A 126 0.38 -9.78 11.73
C GLY A 126 1.72 -9.51 11.03
N PHE A 127 1.79 -9.83 9.75
CA PHE A 127 3.00 -9.64 8.94
C PHE A 127 2.67 -9.64 7.44
N LEU A 128 3.64 -9.21 6.63
CA LEU A 128 3.62 -9.37 5.18
C LEU A 128 5.05 -9.69 4.71
N HIS A 129 5.25 -10.89 4.17
CA HIS A 129 6.57 -11.30 3.70
C HIS A 129 7.08 -10.45 2.52
N PRO A 130 8.40 -10.45 2.27
CA PRO A 130 8.97 -9.77 1.11
C PRO A 130 8.24 -10.16 -0.17
N HIS A 131 7.76 -9.15 -0.89
CA HIS A 131 6.98 -9.35 -2.11
C HIS A 131 7.21 -8.24 -3.12
N LEU A 132 6.89 -8.56 -4.35
CA LEU A 132 6.61 -7.60 -5.41
C LEU A 132 5.10 -7.53 -5.61
N ASP A 133 4.56 -6.34 -5.67
CA ASP A 133 3.17 -6.14 -6.08
C ASP A 133 2.98 -6.59 -7.54
N ASN A 134 1.75 -6.90 -7.94
CA ASN A 134 1.45 -7.09 -9.35
C ASN A 134 1.75 -5.81 -10.14
N SER A 135 2.26 -5.96 -11.35
CA SER A 135 2.78 -4.85 -12.16
C SER A 135 1.71 -3.94 -12.76
N HIS A 136 0.45 -4.37 -12.82
CA HIS A 136 -0.59 -3.65 -13.54
C HIS A 136 -1.91 -3.57 -12.75
N ASP A 137 -2.80 -2.69 -13.23
CA ASP A 137 -4.18 -2.60 -12.78
C ASP A 137 -4.99 -3.89 -13.10
N ARG A 138 -6.26 -3.94 -12.67
CA ARG A 138 -7.16 -5.07 -12.92
C ARG A 138 -7.30 -5.42 -14.40
N ARG A 139 -7.36 -4.39 -15.26
CA ARG A 139 -7.53 -4.55 -16.71
C ARG A 139 -6.22 -4.78 -17.46
N ARG A 140 -5.08 -4.73 -16.75
CA ARG A 140 -3.72 -4.83 -17.30
C ARG A 140 -3.38 -3.78 -18.37
N GLN A 141 -3.95 -2.61 -18.23
CA GLN A 141 -3.74 -1.48 -19.14
C GLN A 141 -2.76 -0.45 -18.60
N LEU A 142 -2.67 -0.36 -17.26
CA LEU A 142 -1.86 0.64 -16.57
C LEU A 142 -0.86 -0.04 -15.65
N TYR A 143 0.38 0.46 -15.65
CA TYR A 143 1.40 0.03 -14.69
C TYR A 143 1.08 0.57 -13.29
N ARG A 144 1.22 -0.28 -12.28
CA ARG A 144 1.25 0.16 -10.89
C ARG A 144 2.58 0.88 -10.65
N CYS A 145 2.52 2.17 -10.31
CA CYS A 145 3.69 3.01 -10.22
C CYS A 145 4.05 3.45 -8.81
N LEU A 146 3.03 3.64 -7.96
CA LEU A 146 3.24 4.23 -6.64
C LEU A 146 2.27 3.66 -5.61
N ASN A 147 2.79 3.36 -4.43
CA ASN A 147 2.01 3.07 -3.23
C ASN A 147 2.05 4.29 -2.31
N LEU A 148 0.89 4.71 -1.81
CA LEU A 148 0.71 5.71 -0.77
C LEU A 148 0.17 5.00 0.47
N LEU A 149 0.91 5.08 1.57
CA LEU A 149 0.58 4.41 2.84
C LEU A 149 0.49 5.46 3.94
N TYR A 150 -0.72 5.73 4.41
CA TYR A 150 -0.96 6.68 5.49
C TYR A 150 -1.25 5.95 6.79
N TYR A 151 -0.32 6.05 7.74
CA TYR A 151 -0.39 5.39 9.05
C TYR A 151 -1.11 6.26 10.07
N VAL A 152 -2.10 5.69 10.73
CA VAL A 152 -3.01 6.46 11.59
C VAL A 152 -3.10 5.96 13.03
N THR A 153 -2.32 4.95 13.42
CA THR A 153 -2.34 4.44 14.80
C THR A 153 -1.56 5.35 15.74
N PRO A 154 -2.22 6.00 16.73
CA PRO A 154 -1.55 6.84 17.71
C PRO A 154 -0.55 6.02 18.54
N ASP A 155 0.51 6.69 18.96
CA ASP A 155 1.50 6.19 19.90
C ASP A 155 2.21 4.88 19.46
N TRP A 156 2.14 4.56 18.15
CA TRP A 156 2.79 3.38 17.59
C TRP A 156 4.29 3.57 17.51
N GLN A 157 5.03 2.66 18.16
CA GLN A 157 6.48 2.72 18.25
C GLN A 157 7.14 1.73 17.28
N THR A 158 8.34 2.04 16.85
CA THR A 158 9.14 1.20 15.94
C THR A 158 9.27 -0.23 16.43
N GLY A 159 9.52 -0.41 17.74
CA GLY A 159 9.67 -1.73 18.36
C GLY A 159 8.40 -2.58 18.39
N TYR A 160 7.23 -2.00 18.12
CA TYR A 160 5.97 -2.74 18.03
C TYR A 160 5.83 -3.55 16.73
N GLY A 161 6.73 -3.32 15.77
CA GLY A 161 6.67 -3.94 14.45
C GLY A 161 5.60 -3.31 13.55
N GLY A 162 5.18 -4.04 12.51
CA GLY A 162 4.23 -3.52 11.51
C GLY A 162 4.84 -2.44 10.62
N ASN A 163 6.15 -2.25 10.63
CA ASN A 163 6.88 -1.26 9.87
C ASN A 163 7.03 -1.70 8.41
N LEU A 164 7.04 -0.74 7.49
CA LEU A 164 7.39 -1.00 6.10
C LEU A 164 8.91 -1.28 6.01
N GLU A 165 9.26 -2.34 5.32
CA GLU A 165 10.64 -2.72 5.07
C GLU A 165 10.92 -2.73 3.57
N LEU A 166 11.96 -2.02 3.15
CA LEU A 166 12.40 -1.93 1.76
C LEU A 166 13.71 -2.69 1.60
N TRP A 167 13.74 -3.63 0.65
CA TRP A 167 14.89 -4.49 0.36
C TRP A 167 15.68 -3.91 -0.83
N ASP A 168 16.13 -2.67 -0.65
CA ASP A 168 16.72 -1.84 -1.71
C ASP A 168 18.09 -2.34 -2.21
N GLN A 169 18.79 -3.15 -1.40
CA GLN A 169 20.05 -3.82 -1.77
C GLN A 169 19.85 -5.29 -2.15
N GLY A 170 18.62 -5.81 -2.10
CA GLY A 170 18.28 -7.20 -2.33
C GLY A 170 18.00 -7.97 -1.04
N LEU A 171 17.33 -9.12 -1.18
CA LEU A 171 16.81 -9.89 -0.04
C LEU A 171 17.89 -10.55 0.83
N GLN A 172 19.12 -10.61 0.37
CA GLN A 172 20.27 -11.14 1.12
C GLN A 172 20.93 -10.11 2.04
N TYR A 173 20.53 -8.84 1.96
CA TYR A 173 21.05 -7.75 2.78
C TYR A 173 20.00 -7.25 3.77
N PRO A 174 20.41 -6.51 4.82
CA PRO A 174 19.46 -5.87 5.72
C PRO A 174 18.50 -4.93 4.97
N CYS A 175 17.23 -4.97 5.35
CA CYS A 175 16.24 -4.07 4.79
C CYS A 175 16.31 -2.68 5.44
N ARG A 176 15.87 -1.67 4.70
CA ARG A 176 15.61 -0.34 5.23
C ARG A 176 14.23 -0.32 5.88
N THR A 177 14.15 0.02 7.15
CA THR A 177 12.90 0.12 7.88
C THR A 177 12.35 1.54 7.82
N ILE A 178 11.08 1.67 7.44
CA ILE A 178 10.30 2.90 7.54
C ILE A 178 9.21 2.67 8.59
N GLU A 179 9.26 3.44 9.64
CA GLU A 179 8.35 3.33 10.78
C GLU A 179 6.90 3.58 10.39
N SER A 180 5.99 2.77 10.92
CA SER A 180 4.53 2.99 10.83
C SER A 180 4.07 4.09 11.82
N ARG A 181 4.78 5.22 11.82
CA ARG A 181 4.55 6.33 12.74
C ARG A 181 3.17 6.93 12.53
N PHE A 182 2.51 7.32 13.62
CA PHE A 182 1.23 8.02 13.58
C PHE A 182 1.30 9.28 12.71
N ASN A 183 0.28 9.49 11.89
CA ASN A 183 0.12 10.64 11.01
C ASN A 183 1.22 10.77 9.94
N ARG A 184 1.87 9.65 9.55
CA ARG A 184 2.91 9.59 8.51
C ARG A 184 2.31 9.10 7.19
N LEU A 185 2.53 9.85 6.12
CA LEU A 185 2.34 9.41 4.75
C LEU A 185 3.67 8.91 4.18
N VAL A 186 3.69 7.69 3.65
CA VAL A 186 4.81 7.15 2.87
C VAL A 186 4.40 7.05 1.41
N MET A 187 5.25 7.51 0.52
CA MET A 187 5.16 7.35 -0.94
C MET A 187 6.32 6.46 -1.40
N MET A 188 6.01 5.34 -2.06
CA MET A 188 7.00 4.36 -2.49
C MET A 188 6.74 3.98 -3.95
N MET A 189 7.76 4.12 -4.81
CA MET A 189 7.69 3.64 -6.19
C MET A 189 7.63 2.11 -6.23
N THR A 190 6.70 1.57 -7.03
CA THR A 190 6.61 0.15 -7.31
C THR A 190 7.11 -0.17 -8.70
N HIS A 191 7.96 -1.18 -8.82
CA HIS A 191 8.51 -1.66 -10.08
C HIS A 191 8.99 -3.12 -9.95
N GLN A 192 9.58 -3.66 -11.02
CA GLN A 192 9.97 -5.08 -11.12
C GLN A 192 10.99 -5.58 -10.07
N SER A 193 11.61 -4.70 -9.30
CA SER A 193 12.59 -5.05 -8.25
C SER A 193 12.33 -4.32 -6.92
N SER A 194 11.17 -3.70 -6.74
CA SER A 194 10.79 -3.00 -5.50
C SER A 194 10.32 -3.97 -4.42
N TRP A 195 11.21 -4.88 -4.01
CA TRP A 195 10.93 -5.83 -2.92
C TRP A 195 10.67 -5.09 -1.63
N HIS A 196 9.50 -5.35 -1.03
CA HIS A 196 9.12 -4.74 0.22
C HIS A 196 8.31 -5.70 1.08
N SER A 197 8.26 -5.45 2.39
CA SER A 197 7.57 -6.29 3.36
C SER A 197 7.01 -5.44 4.50
N VAL A 198 6.27 -6.09 5.39
CA VAL A 198 5.88 -5.49 6.67
C VAL A 198 6.38 -6.39 7.78
N SER A 199 7.15 -5.83 8.71
CA SER A 199 7.67 -6.57 9.86
C SER A 199 6.54 -7.12 10.73
N ARG A 200 6.81 -8.20 11.46
CA ARG A 200 5.82 -8.82 12.34
C ARG A 200 5.43 -7.85 13.46
N VAL A 201 4.13 -7.70 13.67
CA VAL A 201 3.58 -6.95 14.80
C VAL A 201 3.81 -7.76 16.08
N CYS A 202 4.53 -7.18 17.04
CA CYS A 202 4.86 -7.81 18.32
C CYS A 202 4.03 -7.23 19.50
N HIS A 203 3.34 -6.13 19.28
CA HIS A 203 2.57 -5.40 20.29
C HIS A 203 1.09 -5.82 20.29
N PRO A 204 0.44 -5.93 21.47
CA PRO A 204 -0.99 -6.25 21.60
C PRO A 204 -1.88 -5.04 21.26
N GLY A 205 -1.71 -4.47 20.09
CA GLY A 205 -2.49 -3.36 19.56
C GLY A 205 -2.85 -3.57 18.11
N ARG A 206 -3.51 -2.59 17.51
CA ARG A 206 -3.87 -2.62 16.10
C ARG A 206 -3.11 -1.55 15.30
N ARG A 207 -2.39 -1.96 14.29
CA ARG A 207 -1.69 -1.07 13.35
C ARG A 207 -2.62 -0.82 12.16
N CYS A 208 -3.10 0.42 12.00
CA CYS A 208 -4.05 0.85 10.99
C CYS A 208 -3.35 1.67 9.90
N CYS A 209 -3.72 1.41 8.65
CA CYS A 209 -3.16 2.10 7.48
C CYS A 209 -4.23 2.33 6.42
N VAL A 210 -4.29 3.54 5.90
CA VAL A 210 -5.05 3.91 4.71
C VAL A 210 -4.11 3.81 3.51
N SER A 211 -4.49 3.01 2.49
CA SER A 211 -3.62 2.69 1.36
C SER A 211 -4.25 3.15 0.05
N ASN A 212 -3.51 3.88 -0.76
CA ASN A 212 -3.86 4.23 -2.13
C ASN A 212 -2.75 3.80 -3.09
N TYR A 213 -3.12 3.57 -4.34
CA TYR A 213 -2.18 3.19 -5.39
C TYR A 213 -2.41 4.05 -6.62
N TYR A 214 -1.30 4.47 -7.24
CA TYR A 214 -1.40 5.19 -8.49
C TYR A 214 -0.79 4.38 -9.62
N PHE A 215 -1.42 4.53 -10.77
CA PHE A 215 -1.11 3.86 -12.00
C PHE A 215 -0.71 4.85 -13.09
N SER A 216 -0.02 4.38 -14.13
CA SER A 216 0.30 5.17 -15.32
C SER A 216 0.33 4.27 -16.57
N ALA A 217 0.03 4.84 -17.72
CA ALA A 217 0.24 4.15 -19.00
C ALA A 217 1.74 3.92 -19.30
N GLN A 218 2.62 4.68 -18.65
CA GLN A 218 4.07 4.55 -18.78
C GLN A 218 4.63 3.71 -17.64
N PRO A 219 5.58 2.80 -17.92
CA PRO A 219 6.26 2.08 -16.86
C PRO A 219 7.07 3.04 -15.99
N PRO A 220 7.13 2.86 -14.65
CA PRO A 220 7.89 3.73 -13.75
C PRO A 220 9.41 3.66 -13.97
N ARG A 221 9.87 2.66 -14.70
CA ARG A 221 11.23 2.48 -15.20
C ARG A 221 11.19 2.36 -16.71
N ALA A 222 12.30 2.71 -17.37
CA ALA A 222 12.38 2.83 -18.82
C ALA A 222 11.99 1.58 -19.65
N LYS A 223 12.02 0.38 -19.04
CA LYS A 223 11.72 -0.89 -19.74
C LYS A 223 10.36 -1.41 -19.35
N PRO A 224 9.48 -1.76 -20.31
CA PRO A 224 8.23 -2.45 -20.04
C PRO A 224 8.47 -3.79 -19.31
N TYR A 225 7.55 -4.13 -18.41
CA TYR A 225 7.62 -5.38 -17.67
C TYR A 225 6.22 -5.85 -17.26
N THR A 226 6.07 -7.16 -17.04
CA THR A 226 4.82 -7.75 -16.54
C THR A 226 5.17 -8.83 -15.53
N HIS A 227 4.59 -8.74 -14.34
CA HIS A 227 4.67 -9.80 -13.33
C HIS A 227 3.42 -9.82 -12.45
N ILE A 228 3.16 -10.98 -11.87
CA ILE A 228 2.15 -11.17 -10.84
C ILE A 228 2.76 -10.88 -9.47
N THR A 229 1.94 -10.65 -8.46
CA THR A 229 2.38 -10.58 -7.06
C THR A 229 3.20 -11.82 -6.73
N SER A 230 4.45 -11.62 -6.33
CA SER A 230 5.42 -12.68 -6.05
C SER A 230 5.95 -12.51 -4.64
N PHE A 231 6.05 -13.61 -3.89
CA PHE A 231 6.53 -13.63 -2.51
C PHE A 231 7.88 -14.33 -2.40
N ARG A 232 8.68 -13.92 -1.41
CA ARG A 232 9.95 -14.50 -1.04
C ARG A 232 10.02 -14.68 0.47
N GLY A 233 10.84 -15.64 0.93
CA GLY A 233 11.18 -15.77 2.35
C GLY A 233 12.11 -14.66 2.82
N ARG A 234 12.12 -14.42 4.12
CA ARG A 234 13.13 -13.57 4.76
C ARG A 234 14.47 -14.30 4.82
N PRO A 235 15.61 -13.60 4.91
CA PRO A 235 16.92 -14.24 5.05
C PRO A 235 17.01 -15.26 6.20
N GLU A 236 16.30 -14.99 7.29
CA GLU A 236 16.26 -15.84 8.49
C GLU A 236 15.41 -17.11 8.29
N GLU A 237 14.65 -17.20 7.20
CA GLU A 237 13.71 -18.29 6.90
C GLU A 237 13.97 -18.90 5.50
N PRO A 238 15.15 -19.43 5.20
CA PRO A 238 15.52 -19.87 3.84
C PRO A 238 14.62 -21.00 3.32
N TRP A 239 14.15 -21.90 4.18
CA TRP A 239 13.21 -22.95 3.81
C TRP A 239 11.87 -22.40 3.30
N ARG A 240 11.41 -21.27 3.89
CA ARG A 240 10.19 -20.60 3.47
C ARG A 240 10.37 -19.96 2.09
N ASP A 241 11.56 -19.47 1.77
CA ASP A 241 11.86 -18.93 0.45
C ASP A 241 11.69 -19.99 -0.66
N VAL A 242 12.13 -21.22 -0.42
CA VAL A 242 11.92 -22.32 -1.36
C VAL A 242 10.44 -22.56 -1.64
N ILE A 243 9.62 -22.63 -0.58
CA ILE A 243 8.16 -22.82 -0.69
C ILE A 243 7.51 -21.67 -1.47
N LEU A 244 7.84 -20.42 -1.16
CA LEU A 244 7.24 -19.24 -1.78
C LEU A 244 7.67 -19.08 -3.25
N ARG A 245 8.87 -19.49 -3.60
CA ARG A 245 9.32 -19.54 -5.00
C ARG A 245 8.55 -20.61 -5.79
N ALA A 246 8.40 -21.79 -5.23
CA ALA A 246 7.61 -22.87 -5.84
C ALA A 246 6.13 -22.44 -6.04
N ASP A 247 5.52 -21.84 -5.02
CA ASP A 247 4.17 -21.27 -5.11
C ASP A 247 4.06 -20.21 -6.23
N THR A 248 5.01 -19.31 -6.34
CA THR A 248 5.03 -18.29 -7.40
C THR A 248 5.14 -18.93 -8.79
N TRP A 249 5.98 -19.96 -8.93
CA TRP A 249 6.16 -20.70 -10.17
C TRP A 249 4.88 -21.41 -10.61
N VAL A 250 4.22 -22.14 -9.69
CA VAL A 250 2.92 -22.79 -9.95
C VAL A 250 1.86 -21.78 -10.38
N ARG A 251 1.75 -20.64 -9.70
CA ARG A 251 0.77 -19.59 -10.07
C ARG A 251 1.05 -18.93 -11.43
N ARG A 252 2.31 -18.89 -11.87
CA ARG A 252 2.67 -18.41 -13.22
C ARG A 252 2.23 -19.37 -14.31
N LEU A 253 2.35 -20.68 -14.07
CA LEU A 253 2.03 -21.73 -15.03
C LEU A 253 0.52 -22.08 -15.06
N ALA A 254 -0.24 -21.76 -14.02
CA ALA A 254 -1.64 -22.12 -13.91
C ALA A 254 -2.47 -21.55 -15.08
N PRO A 255 -3.29 -22.39 -15.76
CA PRO A 255 -4.24 -21.94 -16.77
C PRO A 255 -5.20 -20.87 -16.23
N GLY A 256 -5.78 -20.05 -17.13
CA GLY A 256 -6.65 -18.93 -16.74
C GLY A 256 -7.85 -19.34 -15.85
N SER A 257 -8.43 -20.51 -16.07
CA SER A 257 -9.50 -21.10 -15.27
C SER A 257 -9.06 -21.42 -13.82
N LEU A 258 -7.85 -21.95 -13.62
CA LEU A 258 -7.29 -22.22 -12.30
C LEU A 258 -6.82 -20.92 -11.59
N LYS A 259 -6.43 -19.90 -12.35
CA LYS A 259 -6.06 -18.59 -11.78
C LYS A 259 -7.19 -17.93 -11.02
N ASN A 260 -8.44 -18.16 -11.41
CA ASN A 260 -9.62 -17.65 -10.71
C ASN A 260 -9.85 -18.37 -9.36
N ILE A 261 -9.56 -19.66 -9.29
CA ILE A 261 -9.66 -20.46 -8.05
C ILE A 261 -8.49 -20.11 -7.08
N LEU A 262 -7.30 -19.84 -7.64
CA LEU A 262 -6.10 -19.46 -6.87
C LEU A 262 -6.04 -17.96 -6.54
N ARG A 263 -6.91 -17.15 -7.14
CA ARG A 263 -7.12 -15.76 -6.71
C ARG A 263 -7.72 -15.79 -5.30
N GLN A 264 -7.02 -15.20 -4.34
CA GLN A 264 -7.70 -14.83 -3.10
C GLN A 264 -8.81 -13.85 -3.48
N PRO A 265 -10.02 -13.98 -2.90
CA PRO A 265 -11.11 -13.05 -3.12
C PRO A 265 -10.77 -11.70 -2.47
N GLN A 266 -9.82 -10.98 -3.05
CA GLN A 266 -9.45 -9.61 -2.65
C GLN A 266 -10.43 -8.58 -3.23
N HIS A 267 -11.28 -9.03 -4.15
CA HIS A 267 -12.20 -8.17 -4.87
C HIS A 267 -13.60 -8.76 -4.73
N TYR A 268 -14.42 -8.12 -3.94
CA TYR A 268 -15.87 -8.28 -4.10
C TYR A 268 -16.21 -7.74 -5.48
N ASP A 269 -16.78 -8.58 -6.35
CA ASP A 269 -17.37 -8.13 -7.59
C ASP A 269 -18.57 -7.24 -7.24
N GLN A 270 -18.44 -5.94 -7.45
CA GLN A 270 -19.58 -5.01 -7.38
C GLN A 270 -20.67 -5.35 -8.42
N ASP A 271 -20.36 -6.19 -9.41
CA ASP A 271 -21.28 -6.60 -10.46
C ASP A 271 -22.22 -7.77 -10.07
N SER A 272 -21.99 -8.46 -8.97
CA SER A 272 -22.83 -9.61 -8.56
C SER A 272 -24.11 -9.21 -7.79
N ASN A 273 -24.32 -7.94 -7.46
CA ASN A 273 -25.52 -7.45 -6.77
C ASN A 273 -26.47 -6.64 -7.69
N LYS A 274 -26.32 -6.72 -9.00
CA LYS A 274 -27.27 -6.17 -10.00
C LYS A 274 -27.89 -7.29 -10.81
N GLN A 275 -28.57 -8.22 -10.14
CA GLN A 275 -29.60 -9.07 -10.74
C GLN A 275 -30.80 -9.13 -9.80
#